data_031211d38d8cd570a0354658783ebd64
#
_entry.id   031211d38d8cd570a0354658783ebd64
#
_cell.length_a   1.000
_cell.length_b   1.000
_cell.length_c   1.000
_cell.angle_alpha   90.00
_cell.angle_beta   90.00
_cell.angle_gamma   90.00
#
_symmetry.space_group_name_H-M   'P 1'
#
loop_
_entity.id
_entity.type
_entity.pdbx_description
1 polymer ?
#
loop_
_entity_poly.entity_id
_entity_poly.type
_entity_poly.pdbx_seq_one_letter_code
_entity_poly.pdbx_strand_id
1 'polypeptide(L)'
;MGDEVLLLKGAPTKKIWPGKYNGLGGHVERGESVHAAARREIREEAGVAVKDLRLRGVITVETGEPAGIGLFVFTATALECAVRPSAEGTLEWIPIYRIAELDAVEDLPTLLPRVLAMNTDTPCFSARYTYDADDKLVIEFFED
;
A
#
# COMPACT_ATOMS: atom_id res chain seq x y z
N MET A 1 -14.30 -5.16 -3.00
CA MET A 1 -15.24 -4.39 -3.83
C MET A 1 -16.30 -3.77 -2.93
N GLY A 2 -16.86 -2.65 -3.34
CA GLY A 2 -17.76 -1.88 -2.48
C GLY A 2 -17.01 -1.30 -1.31
N ASP A 3 -17.42 -1.65 -0.11
CA ASP A 3 -16.81 -1.14 1.13
C ASP A 3 -15.68 -2.03 1.64
N GLU A 4 -15.05 -2.76 0.77
CA GLU A 4 -13.95 -3.65 1.10
C GLU A 4 -12.67 -3.25 0.36
N VAL A 5 -11.54 -3.48 0.99
CA VAL A 5 -10.22 -3.26 0.40
C VAL A 5 -9.44 -4.58 0.38
N LEU A 6 -8.71 -4.80 -0.71
CA LEU A 6 -7.87 -6.00 -0.84
C LEU A 6 -6.52 -5.77 -0.18
N LEU A 7 -6.20 -6.59 0.78
CA LEU A 7 -4.93 -6.54 1.50
C LEU A 7 -4.23 -7.89 1.47
N LEU A 8 -2.92 -7.86 1.61
CA LEU A 8 -2.08 -9.05 1.70
C LEU A 8 -1.73 -9.29 3.17
N LYS A 9 -2.09 -10.46 3.69
CA LYS A 9 -1.59 -10.92 4.97
C LYS A 9 -0.33 -11.72 4.72
N GLY A 10 0.81 -11.24 5.21
CA GLY A 10 2.11 -11.87 4.98
C GLY A 10 2.14 -13.32 5.46
N ALA A 11 2.80 -14.19 4.70
CA ALA A 11 2.95 -15.59 5.09
C ALA A 11 3.70 -15.67 6.43
N PRO A 12 3.38 -16.65 7.30
CA PRO A 12 4.08 -16.82 8.58
C PRO A 12 5.59 -17.05 8.43
N THR A 13 6.01 -17.52 7.26
CA THR A 13 7.41 -17.80 6.94
C THR A 13 8.17 -16.60 6.40
N LYS A 14 7.52 -15.46 6.18
CA LYS A 14 8.20 -14.25 5.70
C LYS A 14 9.20 -13.75 6.73
N LYS A 15 10.35 -13.24 6.24
CA LYS A 15 11.38 -12.66 7.11
C LYS A 15 10.99 -11.29 7.61
N ILE A 16 10.24 -10.52 6.79
CA ILE A 16 9.80 -9.17 7.11
C ILE A 16 8.28 -9.19 7.22
N TRP A 17 7.77 -8.70 8.34
CA TRP A 17 6.34 -8.60 8.66
C TRP A 17 5.55 -9.90 8.49
N PRO A 18 6.00 -11.04 9.09
CA PRO A 18 5.23 -12.27 9.00
C PRO A 18 3.87 -12.12 9.67
N GLY A 19 2.82 -12.59 9.00
CA GLY A 19 1.46 -12.55 9.53
C GLY A 19 0.82 -11.17 9.59
N LYS A 20 1.47 -10.11 9.11
CA LYS A 20 0.92 -8.75 9.15
C LYS A 20 0.25 -8.37 7.84
N TYR A 21 -0.81 -7.58 7.95
CA TYR A 21 -1.51 -7.05 6.78
C TYR A 21 -0.77 -5.86 6.20
N ASN A 22 -0.74 -5.79 4.88
CA ASN A 22 -0.13 -4.70 4.12
C ASN A 22 -0.86 -4.54 2.78
N GLY A 23 -0.61 -3.42 2.12
CA GLY A 23 -1.05 -3.22 0.74
C GLY A 23 -0.24 -4.10 -0.22
N LEU A 24 -0.77 -4.27 -1.43
CA LEU A 24 -0.03 -4.90 -2.52
C LEU A 24 1.07 -3.95 -3.01
N GLY A 25 2.16 -4.50 -3.47
CA GLY A 25 3.22 -3.65 -4.03
C GLY A 25 4.53 -4.36 -4.25
N GLY A 26 5.46 -3.64 -4.84
CA GLY A 26 6.77 -4.11 -5.15
C GLY A 26 7.64 -2.97 -5.68
N HIS A 27 8.74 -3.31 -6.28
CA HIS A 27 9.70 -2.33 -6.80
C HIS A 27 9.35 -1.91 -8.22
N VAL A 28 9.61 -0.64 -8.53
CA VAL A 28 9.57 -0.16 -9.91
C VAL A 28 10.79 -0.72 -10.63
N GLU A 29 10.57 -1.42 -11.72
CA GLU A 29 11.65 -2.01 -12.50
C GLU A 29 12.18 -1.02 -13.53
N ARG A 30 13.38 -1.30 -14.01
CA ARG A 30 14.03 -0.45 -15.01
C ARG A 30 13.15 -0.34 -16.26
N GLY A 31 12.94 0.88 -16.72
CA GLY A 31 12.14 1.14 -17.90
C GLY A 31 10.64 1.25 -17.67
N GLU A 32 10.18 1.02 -16.43
CA GLU A 32 8.75 1.16 -16.10
C GLU A 32 8.43 2.57 -15.60
N SER A 33 7.23 3.05 -15.93
CA SER A 33 6.63 4.15 -15.19
C SER A 33 6.08 3.63 -13.87
N VAL A 34 5.82 4.53 -12.91
CA VAL A 34 5.22 4.11 -11.64
C VAL A 34 3.83 3.51 -11.85
N HIS A 35 3.06 4.01 -12.81
CA HIS A 35 1.75 3.44 -13.16
C HIS A 35 1.89 2.03 -13.73
N ALA A 36 2.84 1.81 -14.63
CA ALA A 36 3.09 0.50 -15.21
C ALA A 36 3.50 -0.52 -14.14
N ALA A 37 4.36 -0.09 -13.21
CA ALA A 37 4.79 -0.93 -12.10
C ALA A 37 3.61 -1.33 -11.21
N ALA A 38 2.73 -0.38 -10.88
CA ALA A 38 1.55 -0.65 -10.07
C ALA A 38 0.63 -1.68 -10.76
N ARG A 39 0.37 -1.52 -12.05
CA ARG A 39 -0.46 -2.48 -12.82
C ARG A 39 0.17 -3.86 -12.85
N ARG A 40 1.47 -3.94 -13.07
CA ARG A 40 2.20 -5.21 -13.10
C ARG A 40 2.11 -5.92 -11.74
N GLU A 41 2.35 -5.19 -10.65
CA GLU A 41 2.30 -5.77 -9.30
C GLU A 41 0.90 -6.29 -8.95
N ILE A 42 -0.13 -5.56 -9.28
CA ILE A 42 -1.52 -6.02 -9.04
C ILE A 42 -1.79 -7.31 -9.82
N ARG A 43 -1.36 -7.38 -11.07
CA ARG A 43 -1.54 -8.57 -11.89
C ARG A 43 -0.76 -9.77 -11.37
N GLU A 44 0.49 -9.55 -10.99
CA GLU A 44 1.36 -10.62 -10.49
C GLU A 44 0.91 -11.14 -9.13
N GLU A 45 0.54 -10.25 -8.22
CA GLU A 45 0.19 -10.65 -6.86
C GLU A 45 -1.27 -11.12 -6.73
N ALA A 46 -2.21 -10.47 -7.38
CA ALA A 46 -3.63 -10.75 -7.20
C ALA A 46 -4.31 -11.34 -8.42
N GLY A 47 -3.80 -11.07 -9.61
CA GLY A 47 -4.42 -11.56 -10.85
C GLY A 47 -5.76 -10.94 -11.18
N VAL A 48 -6.14 -9.84 -10.51
CA VAL A 48 -7.41 -9.16 -10.76
C VAL A 48 -7.23 -8.03 -11.77
N ALA A 49 -8.24 -7.83 -12.61
CA ALA A 49 -8.34 -6.66 -13.46
C ALA A 49 -8.84 -5.48 -12.64
N VAL A 50 -8.30 -4.31 -12.91
CA VAL A 50 -8.65 -3.08 -12.18
C VAL A 50 -8.97 -1.96 -13.14
N LYS A 51 -9.72 -0.98 -12.65
CA LYS A 51 -9.97 0.30 -13.31
C LYS A 51 -9.64 1.44 -12.33
N ASP A 52 -9.60 2.65 -12.88
CA ASP A 52 -9.38 3.88 -12.08
C ASP A 52 -8.11 3.83 -11.23
N LEU A 53 -7.02 3.35 -11.82
CA LEU A 53 -5.73 3.37 -11.15
C LEU A 53 -5.28 4.83 -11.01
N ARG A 54 -5.13 5.29 -9.76
CA ARG A 54 -4.81 6.68 -9.47
C ARG A 54 -3.67 6.77 -8.48
N LEU A 55 -2.70 7.63 -8.80
CA LEU A 55 -1.66 7.99 -7.86
C LEU A 55 -2.28 8.87 -6.76
N ARG A 56 -2.13 8.48 -5.52
CA ARG A 56 -2.70 9.19 -4.38
C ARG A 56 -1.68 9.99 -3.60
N GLY A 57 -0.46 9.51 -3.55
CA GLY A 57 0.58 10.23 -2.83
C GLY A 57 1.96 9.69 -3.07
N VAL A 58 2.94 10.49 -2.69
CA VAL A 58 4.36 10.14 -2.74
C VAL A 58 4.92 10.28 -1.33
N ILE A 59 5.57 9.22 -0.86
CA ILE A 59 6.14 9.17 0.48
C ILE A 59 7.63 9.00 0.37
N THR A 60 8.39 9.84 1.06
CA THR A 60 9.83 9.63 1.21
C THR A 60 10.10 8.99 2.55
N VAL A 61 10.86 7.90 2.55
CA VAL A 61 11.20 7.14 3.75
C VAL A 61 12.67 7.36 4.05
N GLU A 62 12.96 7.87 5.24
CA GLU A 62 14.33 8.03 5.71
C GLU A 62 14.87 6.69 6.19
N THR A 63 16.03 6.29 5.65
CA THR A 63 16.60 4.96 5.92
C THR A 63 17.86 5.02 6.79
N GLY A 64 18.34 6.23 7.11
CA GLY A 64 19.63 6.41 7.77
C GLY A 64 20.81 6.37 6.80
N GLU A 65 20.58 6.05 5.54
CA GLU A 65 21.56 6.05 4.48
C GLU A 65 21.47 7.36 3.68
N PRO A 66 22.51 7.72 2.88
CA PRO A 66 22.45 8.91 2.04
C PRO A 66 21.28 8.92 1.05
N ALA A 67 20.90 7.74 0.55
CA ALA A 67 19.74 7.60 -0.32
C ALA A 67 18.57 7.03 0.48
N GLY A 68 17.42 7.67 0.39
CA GLY A 68 16.18 7.17 0.98
C GLY A 68 15.39 6.32 0.00
N ILE A 69 14.18 5.95 0.40
CA ILE A 69 13.24 5.18 -0.41
C ILE A 69 12.05 6.09 -0.73
N GLY A 70 11.63 6.08 -2.00
CA GLY A 70 10.38 6.74 -2.43
C GLY A 70 9.30 5.70 -2.61
N LEU A 71 8.12 5.94 -2.02
CA LEU A 71 6.94 5.10 -2.19
C LEU A 71 5.89 5.87 -2.98
N PHE A 72 5.31 5.22 -3.97
CA PHE A 72 4.23 5.77 -4.78
C PHE A 72 2.96 5.02 -4.41
N VAL A 73 1.99 5.72 -3.83
CA VAL A 73 0.77 5.11 -3.30
C VAL A 73 -0.35 5.26 -4.31
N PHE A 74 -0.93 4.15 -4.70
CA PHE A 74 -2.02 4.09 -5.68
C PHE A 74 -3.28 3.52 -5.05
N THR A 75 -4.42 3.90 -5.60
CA THR A 75 -5.68 3.20 -5.40
C THR A 75 -6.21 2.76 -6.76
N ALA A 76 -7.00 1.70 -6.75
CA ALA A 76 -7.68 1.22 -7.94
C ALA A 76 -8.97 0.51 -7.52
N THR A 77 -9.87 0.34 -8.47
CA THR A 77 -11.11 -0.40 -8.23
C THR A 77 -11.01 -1.76 -8.93
N ALA A 78 -11.18 -2.83 -8.18
CA ALA A 78 -11.19 -4.17 -8.75
C ALA A 78 -12.46 -4.41 -9.54
N LEU A 79 -12.32 -5.07 -10.70
CA LEU A 79 -13.45 -5.44 -11.55
C LEU A 79 -14.03 -6.80 -11.17
N GLU A 80 -13.33 -7.55 -10.32
CA GLU A 80 -13.74 -8.87 -9.87
C GLU A 80 -13.20 -9.11 -8.46
N CYS A 81 -13.80 -10.04 -7.73
CA CYS A 81 -13.39 -10.34 -6.35
C CYS A 81 -12.49 -11.57 -6.25
N ALA A 82 -12.44 -12.39 -7.30
CA ALA A 82 -11.62 -13.59 -7.30
C ALA A 82 -10.14 -13.22 -7.35
N VAL A 83 -9.36 -13.71 -6.41
CA VAL A 83 -7.92 -13.47 -6.34
C VAL A 83 -7.21 -14.81 -6.38
N ARG A 84 -5.98 -14.81 -6.92
CA ARG A 84 -5.19 -16.03 -6.94
C ARG A 84 -4.25 -16.10 -5.74
N PRO A 85 -3.87 -17.33 -5.31
CA PRO A 85 -2.91 -17.49 -4.23
C PRO A 85 -1.57 -16.87 -4.58
N SER A 86 -0.87 -16.39 -3.56
CA SER A 86 0.47 -15.82 -3.68
C SER A 86 1.41 -16.51 -2.70
N ALA A 87 2.67 -16.72 -3.11
CA ALA A 87 3.71 -17.22 -2.23
C ALA A 87 4.07 -16.19 -1.13
N GLU A 88 3.74 -14.91 -1.36
CA GLU A 88 3.98 -13.82 -0.42
C GLU A 88 3.03 -13.87 0.78
N GLY A 89 1.89 -14.50 0.65
CA GLY A 89 0.89 -14.55 1.69
C GLY A 89 -0.51 -14.81 1.15
N THR A 90 -1.50 -14.47 1.97
CA THR A 90 -2.92 -14.65 1.67
C THR A 90 -3.56 -13.30 1.36
N LEU A 91 -4.28 -13.23 0.25
CA LEU A 91 -5.04 -12.04 -0.12
C LEU A 91 -6.43 -12.13 0.49
N GLU A 92 -6.86 -11.04 1.11
CA GLU A 92 -8.16 -10.98 1.79
C GLU A 92 -8.86 -9.66 1.49
N TRP A 93 -10.15 -9.74 1.21
CA TRP A 93 -11.01 -8.58 1.13
C TRP A 93 -11.45 -8.19 2.53
N ILE A 94 -11.02 -7.02 2.99
CA ILE A 94 -11.26 -6.55 4.36
C ILE A 94 -12.28 -5.42 4.33
N PRO A 95 -13.38 -5.51 5.08
CA PRO A 95 -14.30 -4.38 5.23
C PRO A 95 -13.57 -3.17 5.80
N ILE A 96 -13.82 -2.00 5.22
CA ILE A 96 -13.12 -0.77 5.61
C ILE A 96 -13.27 -0.48 7.11
N TYR A 97 -14.43 -0.77 7.68
CA TYR A 97 -14.67 -0.52 9.11
C TYR A 97 -13.83 -1.43 10.03
N ARG A 98 -13.23 -2.50 9.50
CA ARG A 98 -12.41 -3.42 10.30
C ARG A 98 -10.91 -3.14 10.24
N ILE A 99 -10.49 -2.17 9.46
CA ILE A 99 -9.05 -1.88 9.25
C ILE A 99 -8.34 -1.59 10.59
N ALA A 100 -8.98 -0.86 11.48
CA ALA A 100 -8.38 -0.50 12.77
C ALA A 100 -8.11 -1.70 13.68
N GLU A 101 -8.75 -2.85 13.43
CA GLU A 101 -8.60 -4.08 14.23
C GLU A 101 -7.48 -4.99 13.72
N LEU A 102 -6.91 -4.70 12.56
CA LEU A 102 -5.95 -5.59 11.91
C LEU A 102 -4.57 -5.51 12.55
N ASP A 103 -3.88 -6.65 12.59
CA ASP A 103 -2.46 -6.69 12.88
C ASP A 103 -1.71 -6.32 11.59
N ALA A 104 -1.54 -5.03 11.39
CA ALA A 104 -1.03 -4.46 10.15
C ALA A 104 0.38 -3.89 10.34
N VAL A 105 1.09 -3.69 9.21
CA VAL A 105 2.34 -2.95 9.21
C VAL A 105 2.11 -1.54 9.76
N GLU A 106 3.15 -0.94 10.28
CA GLU A 106 3.05 0.23 11.16
C GLU A 106 2.33 1.44 10.58
N ASP A 107 2.49 1.70 9.28
CA ASP A 107 1.90 2.87 8.62
C ASP A 107 0.45 2.66 8.16
N LEU A 108 0.02 1.42 8.01
CA LEU A 108 -1.26 1.11 7.36
C LEU A 108 -2.47 1.71 8.08
N PRO A 109 -2.57 1.66 9.42
CA PRO A 109 -3.71 2.26 10.12
C PRO A 109 -3.86 3.77 9.92
N THR A 110 -2.77 4.46 9.60
CA THR A 110 -2.78 5.90 9.33
C THR A 110 -2.98 6.19 7.85
N LEU A 111 -2.26 5.49 7.00
CA LEU A 111 -2.25 5.73 5.56
C LEU A 111 -3.53 5.28 4.88
N LEU A 112 -4.02 4.09 5.21
CA LEU A 112 -5.13 3.47 4.48
C LEU A 112 -6.44 4.25 4.59
N PRO A 113 -6.88 4.67 5.79
CA PRO A 113 -8.09 5.50 5.87
C PRO A 113 -7.96 6.82 5.09
N ARG A 114 -6.77 7.40 5.07
CA ARG A 114 -6.53 8.64 4.33
C ARG A 114 -6.72 8.46 2.83
N VAL A 115 -6.11 7.43 2.24
CA VAL A 115 -6.20 7.20 0.79
C VAL A 115 -7.59 6.74 0.37
N LEU A 116 -8.28 5.97 1.21
CA LEU A 116 -9.63 5.51 0.92
C LEU A 116 -10.68 6.63 1.00
N ALA A 117 -10.39 7.70 1.74
CA ALA A 117 -11.27 8.88 1.81
C ALA A 117 -11.08 9.84 0.63
N MET A 118 -10.04 9.65 -0.19
CA MET A 118 -9.76 10.54 -1.33
C MET A 118 -10.73 10.28 -2.47
N ASN A 119 -11.18 11.35 -3.12
CA ASN A 119 -12.03 11.28 -4.31
C ASN A 119 -11.24 11.74 -5.55
N THR A 120 -11.92 11.90 -6.69
CA THR A 120 -11.28 12.28 -7.94
C THR A 120 -10.69 13.70 -7.90
N ASP A 121 -11.22 14.57 -7.04
CA ASP A 121 -10.78 15.96 -6.96
C ASP A 121 -9.73 16.18 -5.87
N THR A 122 -9.47 15.18 -5.04
CA THR A 122 -8.48 15.28 -3.97
C THR A 122 -7.07 15.26 -4.60
N PRO A 123 -6.24 16.31 -4.37
CA PRO A 123 -4.88 16.30 -4.89
C PRO A 123 -4.02 15.23 -4.22
N CYS A 124 -2.97 14.79 -4.92
CA CYS A 124 -1.99 13.88 -4.35
C CYS A 124 -1.35 14.53 -3.13
N PHE A 125 -1.10 13.72 -2.10
CA PHE A 125 -0.37 14.20 -0.94
C PHE A 125 1.12 13.88 -1.06
N SER A 126 1.91 14.57 -0.27
CA SER A 126 3.31 14.26 -0.03
C SER A 126 3.49 13.94 1.45
N ALA A 127 4.27 12.94 1.77
CA ALA A 127 4.51 12.57 3.16
C ALA A 127 5.97 12.18 3.36
N ARG A 128 6.39 12.27 4.60
CA ARG A 128 7.72 11.85 5.01
C ARG A 128 7.61 10.90 6.18
N TYR A 129 8.29 9.76 6.08
CA TYR A 129 8.40 8.77 7.14
C TYR A 129 9.78 8.87 7.75
N THR A 130 9.83 9.09 9.06
CA THR A 130 11.06 9.07 9.84
C THR A 130 10.87 8.14 11.03
N TYR A 131 11.93 7.91 11.76
CA TYR A 131 11.88 7.07 12.95
C TYR A 131 12.43 7.87 14.13
N ASP A 132 11.74 7.81 15.27
CA ASP A 132 12.18 8.50 16.48
C ASP A 132 13.28 7.72 17.21
N ALA A 133 13.69 8.21 18.38
CA ALA A 133 14.76 7.60 19.16
C ALA A 133 14.43 6.18 19.64
N ASP A 134 13.15 5.83 19.69
CA ASP A 134 12.65 4.50 20.06
C ASP A 134 12.34 3.62 18.85
N ASP A 135 12.82 3.99 17.66
CA ASP A 135 12.57 3.32 16.39
C ASP A 135 11.08 3.23 16.02
N LYS A 136 10.30 4.19 16.49
CA LYS A 136 8.88 4.26 16.13
C LYS A 136 8.70 5.16 14.91
N LEU A 137 7.82 4.73 14.02
CA LEU A 137 7.50 5.46 12.80
C LEU A 137 6.84 6.79 13.13
N VAL A 138 7.36 7.86 12.52
CA VAL A 138 6.76 9.20 12.56
C VAL A 138 6.34 9.56 11.15
N ILE A 139 5.08 9.86 10.96
CA ILE A 139 4.49 10.20 9.66
C ILE A 139 4.13 11.67 9.65
N GLU A 140 4.68 12.40 8.68
CA GLU A 140 4.34 13.80 8.46
C GLU A 140 3.73 13.95 7.08
N PHE A 141 2.52 14.53 7.01
CA PHE A 141 1.86 14.85 5.76
C PHE A 141 2.05 16.34 5.44
N PHE A 142 2.30 16.62 4.16
CA PHE A 142 2.46 17.98 3.67
C PHE A 142 1.37 18.28 2.65
N GLU A 143 0.70 19.40 2.84
CA GLU A 143 -0.36 19.90 1.95
C GLU A 143 -0.07 21.36 1.63
N ASP A 144 -0.29 21.74 0.37
CA ASP A 144 -0.20 23.14 -0.07
C ASP A 144 -1.57 23.82 -0.01
#